data_1e82ada4c02defce950d55c3974cfee0
#
_entry.id   1e82ada4c02defce950d55c3974cfee0
#
_cell.length_a   1.000
_cell.length_b   1.000
_cell.length_c   1.000
_cell.angle_alpha   90.00
_cell.angle_beta   90.00
_cell.angle_gamma   90.00
#
_symmetry.space_group_name_H-M   'P 1'
#
loop_
_entity.id
_entity.type
_entity.pdbx_description
1 polymer ?
#
loop_
_entity_poly.entity_id
_entity_poly.type
_entity_poly.pdbx_seq_one_letter_code
_entity_poly.pdbx_strand_id
1 'polypeptide(L)'
;ERGLAWIGPSPTYVSAVMSTSILRTLPRVLPRAVRTYASRASPLTSPVSGLCGAIGNTPLIKINSLSRETGCEVYGKAEFMAPGGSVKDRAALYIVLDAEKKGLIKPGGTIVEGTAGNTGIGLAHVCRARGYKCVIYMPNTQSAKKINLLRMLGAEVYPVPAVPFADPQNYNHQAARHAEKLDNAVWTNQFDNVANREAHILTTGPEIWTQTRQTGLDGFICATGTGGTLAGTTRYLKDASGGQVQCWLADPPGSVLHTYVQTKRERMERTGNGSITEGIGQGRLTSNLQPDIDLIDDSLHIEDEASIAMVFRMLDEEGLYIGASSALN
;
A
#
# COMPACT_ATOMS: atom_id res chain seq x y z
N GLU A 1 25.30 33.25 18.81
CA GLU A 1 26.27 32.43 19.57
C GLU A 1 25.63 31.82 20.80
N ARG A 2 25.10 30.63 20.68
CA ARG A 2 25.02 29.59 21.73
C ARG A 2 24.77 28.26 21.04
N GLY A 3 25.82 27.42 21.02
CA GLY A 3 25.79 26.07 20.48
C GLY A 3 24.77 25.22 21.21
N LEU A 4 23.91 24.58 20.48
CA LEU A 4 23.11 23.44 20.91
C LEU A 4 23.98 22.20 20.77
N ALA A 5 24.47 21.71 21.89
CA ALA A 5 25.12 20.39 21.97
C ALA A 5 24.10 19.32 21.66
N TRP A 6 24.35 18.54 20.63
CA TRP A 6 23.61 17.37 20.27
C TRP A 6 23.92 16.25 21.29
N ILE A 7 22.94 15.90 22.12
CA ILE A 7 23.02 14.73 22.99
C ILE A 7 22.39 13.58 22.21
N GLY A 8 23.22 12.72 21.63
CA GLY A 8 22.80 11.49 20.98
C GLY A 8 22.13 10.52 21.97
N PRO A 9 21.12 9.78 21.57
CA PRO A 9 20.52 8.73 22.41
C PRO A 9 21.50 7.57 22.58
N SER A 10 21.56 7.07 23.83
CA SER A 10 22.32 5.92 24.27
C SER A 10 22.03 4.65 23.43
N PRO A 11 23.04 3.83 23.15
CA PRO A 11 22.88 2.62 22.35
C PRO A 11 22.40 1.46 23.21
N THR A 12 21.11 1.24 23.27
CA THR A 12 20.55 -0.01 23.78
C THR A 12 19.26 -0.28 23.01
N TYR A 13 19.38 -1.10 22.03
CA TYR A 13 18.45 -2.07 21.46
C TYR A 13 18.86 -2.42 20.03
N VAL A 14 19.99 -3.11 19.92
CA VAL A 14 20.26 -3.98 18.78
C VAL A 14 20.66 -5.32 19.37
N SER A 15 19.71 -6.21 19.56
CA SER A 15 20.00 -7.61 19.85
C SER A 15 20.03 -8.36 18.54
N ALA A 16 21.24 -8.55 18.09
CA ALA A 16 21.78 -9.68 17.37
C ALA A 16 20.78 -10.79 16.95
N VAL A 17 20.64 -11.00 15.67
CA VAL A 17 20.36 -12.32 15.14
C VAL A 17 21.66 -12.87 14.59
N MET A 18 22.25 -13.79 15.30
CA MET A 18 23.43 -14.54 14.91
C MET A 18 23.10 -15.49 13.77
N SER A 19 23.91 -15.42 12.74
CA SER A 19 24.12 -16.48 11.77
C SER A 19 24.84 -17.65 12.44
N THR A 20 24.22 -18.82 12.47
CA THR A 20 24.92 -20.08 12.60
C THR A 20 24.48 -21.03 11.52
N SER A 21 25.36 -21.24 10.57
CA SER A 21 25.31 -22.31 9.59
C SER A 21 25.30 -23.66 10.29
N ILE A 22 24.20 -24.40 10.20
CA ILE A 22 24.18 -25.85 10.43
C ILE A 22 23.51 -26.48 9.20
N LEU A 23 24.34 -27.07 8.37
CA LEU A 23 23.92 -28.01 7.32
C LEU A 23 23.24 -29.21 7.99
N ARG A 24 21.93 -29.35 7.81
CA ARG A 24 21.22 -30.62 8.00
C ARG A 24 20.45 -30.93 6.72
N THR A 25 20.90 -31.98 6.06
CA THR A 25 20.18 -32.67 4.97
C THR A 25 18.83 -33.17 5.46
N LEU A 26 17.75 -32.61 4.95
CA LEU A 26 16.39 -33.11 5.10
C LEU A 26 15.84 -33.54 3.73
N PRO A 27 14.97 -34.57 3.68
CA PRO A 27 14.51 -35.16 2.43
C PRO A 27 13.63 -34.17 1.64
N ARG A 28 13.83 -34.16 0.31
CA ARG A 28 13.01 -33.40 -0.65
C ARG A 28 11.55 -33.87 -0.57
N VAL A 29 10.71 -33.06 0.07
CA VAL A 29 9.28 -33.11 -0.12
C VAL A 29 8.97 -32.38 -1.43
N LEU A 30 8.40 -33.09 -2.39
CA LEU A 30 7.95 -32.51 -3.67
C LEU A 30 6.93 -31.39 -3.37
N PRO A 31 7.08 -30.19 -3.93
CA PRO A 31 6.16 -29.10 -3.65
C PRO A 31 4.80 -29.40 -4.28
N ARG A 32 3.75 -29.25 -3.48
CA ARG A 32 2.36 -29.14 -3.91
C ARG A 32 2.28 -28.13 -5.06
N ALA A 33 1.55 -28.45 -6.12
CA ALA A 33 1.44 -27.66 -7.35
C ALA A 33 1.35 -26.16 -7.06
N VAL A 34 2.43 -25.47 -7.35
CA VAL A 34 2.47 -24.00 -7.38
C VAL A 34 1.51 -23.57 -8.48
N ARG A 35 0.41 -22.88 -8.11
CA ARG A 35 -0.37 -22.16 -9.11
C ARG A 35 0.60 -21.21 -9.81
N THR A 36 0.88 -21.48 -11.08
CA THR A 36 1.72 -20.63 -11.91
C THR A 36 0.98 -19.32 -12.15
N TYR A 37 1.21 -18.35 -11.29
CA TYR A 37 0.89 -16.97 -11.62
C TYR A 37 1.84 -16.56 -12.74
N ALA A 38 1.32 -16.31 -13.93
CA ALA A 38 2.10 -15.81 -15.03
C ALA A 38 2.67 -14.44 -14.63
N SER A 39 3.94 -14.42 -14.24
CA SER A 39 4.66 -13.20 -13.90
C SER A 39 4.73 -12.30 -15.15
N ARG A 40 4.04 -11.16 -15.12
CA ARG A 40 4.20 -10.07 -16.08
C ARG A 40 5.39 -9.16 -15.73
N ALA A 41 6.27 -9.57 -14.84
CA ALA A 41 7.47 -8.84 -14.50
C ALA A 41 8.54 -9.03 -15.58
N SER A 42 8.29 -8.51 -16.80
CA SER A 42 9.34 -8.26 -17.78
C SER A 42 9.89 -6.85 -17.55
N PRO A 43 11.21 -6.64 -17.57
CA PRO A 43 11.74 -5.28 -17.61
C PRO A 43 11.09 -4.54 -18.78
N LEU A 44 10.85 -3.21 -18.65
CA LEU A 44 10.26 -2.39 -19.72
C LEU A 44 11.19 -2.29 -20.92
N THR A 45 11.30 -3.39 -21.66
CA THR A 45 12.13 -3.49 -22.87
C THR A 45 11.35 -3.16 -24.14
N SER A 46 10.03 -2.96 -24.02
CA SER A 46 9.13 -2.62 -25.13
C SER A 46 8.13 -1.53 -24.72
N PRO A 47 7.58 -0.79 -25.70
CA PRO A 47 6.54 0.20 -25.45
C PRO A 47 5.33 -0.42 -24.74
N VAL A 48 4.76 0.31 -23.76
CA VAL A 48 3.55 -0.09 -23.05
C VAL A 48 2.31 0.53 -23.70
N SER A 49 1.15 -0.12 -23.58
CA SER A 49 -0.10 0.35 -24.15
C SER A 49 -0.78 1.38 -23.24
N GLY A 50 -0.58 2.64 -23.53
CA GLY A 50 -1.24 3.75 -22.83
C GLY A 50 -0.90 3.83 -21.36
N LEU A 51 -1.62 4.70 -20.62
CA LEU A 51 -1.39 4.95 -19.20
C LEU A 51 -1.59 3.68 -18.34
N CYS A 52 -2.61 2.88 -18.61
CA CYS A 52 -2.86 1.66 -17.84
C CYS A 52 -1.71 0.65 -17.96
N GLY A 53 -1.03 0.59 -19.09
CA GLY A 53 0.16 -0.25 -19.27
C GLY A 53 1.40 0.23 -18.51
N ALA A 54 1.43 1.50 -18.12
CA ALA A 54 2.51 2.09 -17.32
C ALA A 54 2.32 1.92 -15.81
N ILE A 55 1.17 1.39 -15.36
CA ILE A 55 0.91 1.09 -13.95
C ILE A 55 1.57 -0.24 -13.58
N GLY A 56 2.39 -0.23 -12.54
CA GLY A 56 3.20 -1.38 -12.12
C GLY A 56 4.61 -1.35 -12.71
N ASN A 57 5.34 -2.43 -12.56
CA ASN A 57 6.75 -2.58 -12.94
C ASN A 57 7.64 -1.45 -12.41
N THR A 58 7.34 -0.97 -11.21
CA THR A 58 8.10 0.09 -10.55
C THR A 58 9.49 -0.43 -10.14
N PRO A 59 10.51 0.43 -10.09
CA PRO A 59 11.83 0.01 -9.62
C PRO A 59 11.81 -0.43 -8.15
N LEU A 60 12.73 -1.32 -7.81
CA LEU A 60 13.14 -1.60 -6.45
C LEU A 60 14.47 -0.88 -6.23
N ILE A 61 14.48 0.15 -5.37
CA ILE A 61 15.63 1.04 -5.15
C ILE A 61 16.36 0.59 -3.89
N LYS A 62 17.67 0.34 -3.99
CA LYS A 62 18.52 0.07 -2.82
C LYS A 62 18.73 1.36 -2.04
N ILE A 63 18.45 1.34 -0.74
CA ILE A 63 18.69 2.44 0.17
C ILE A 63 20.09 2.26 0.75
N ASN A 64 21.05 2.96 0.18
CA ASN A 64 22.47 2.71 0.45
C ASN A 64 22.89 3.11 1.87
N SER A 65 22.36 4.20 2.39
CA SER A 65 22.66 4.68 3.75
C SER A 65 22.19 3.67 4.79
N LEU A 66 20.93 3.24 4.72
CA LEU A 66 20.38 2.24 5.63
C LEU A 66 21.06 0.89 5.47
N SER A 67 21.39 0.51 4.24
CA SER A 67 22.09 -0.76 3.99
C SER A 67 23.48 -0.78 4.62
N ARG A 68 24.22 0.33 4.55
CA ARG A 68 25.55 0.45 5.21
C ARG A 68 25.45 0.43 6.74
N GLU A 69 24.45 1.12 7.29
CA GLU A 69 24.27 1.26 8.73
C GLU A 69 23.85 -0.06 9.38
N THR A 70 22.91 -0.76 8.76
CA THR A 70 22.35 -2.00 9.31
C THR A 70 23.14 -3.25 8.96
N GLY A 71 24.02 -3.19 7.96
CA GLY A 71 24.70 -4.36 7.41
C GLY A 71 23.79 -5.31 6.62
N CYS A 72 22.53 -4.86 6.36
CA CYS A 72 21.54 -5.58 5.56
C CYS A 72 21.35 -4.92 4.20
N GLU A 73 20.79 -5.61 3.22
CA GLU A 73 20.35 -4.98 1.98
C GLU A 73 18.92 -4.46 2.14
N VAL A 74 18.76 -3.13 2.26
CA VAL A 74 17.47 -2.46 2.41
C VAL A 74 17.02 -1.91 1.08
N TYR A 75 15.78 -2.22 0.66
CA TYR A 75 15.20 -1.79 -0.59
C TYR A 75 13.84 -1.11 -0.41
N GLY A 76 13.57 -0.06 -1.19
CA GLY A 76 12.28 0.61 -1.30
C GLY A 76 11.61 0.31 -2.65
N LYS A 77 10.38 -0.18 -2.63
CA LYS A 77 9.55 -0.33 -3.85
C LYS A 77 9.01 1.03 -4.26
N ALA A 78 9.51 1.60 -5.36
CA ALA A 78 9.30 3.00 -5.75
C ALA A 78 7.92 3.25 -6.38
N GLU A 79 6.84 3.04 -5.62
CA GLU A 79 5.46 3.23 -6.08
C GLU A 79 5.12 4.71 -6.40
N PHE A 80 5.93 5.67 -5.95
CA PHE A 80 5.83 7.08 -6.35
C PHE A 80 6.16 7.30 -7.83
N MET A 81 6.77 6.33 -8.52
CA MET A 81 7.03 6.36 -9.96
C MET A 81 5.86 5.86 -10.80
N ALA A 82 4.76 5.42 -10.20
CA ALA A 82 3.54 5.14 -10.92
C ALA A 82 2.93 6.43 -11.50
N PRO A 83 2.13 6.37 -12.58
CA PRO A 83 1.57 7.56 -13.25
C PRO A 83 0.83 8.54 -12.35
N GLY A 84 0.07 8.06 -11.36
CA GLY A 84 -0.63 8.87 -10.37
C GLY A 84 0.20 9.15 -9.11
N GLY A 85 1.46 8.74 -9.09
CA GLY A 85 2.41 9.03 -8.01
C GLY A 85 2.24 8.20 -6.75
N SER A 86 1.52 7.08 -6.78
CA SER A 86 1.36 6.23 -5.60
C SER A 86 1.00 4.79 -5.92
N VAL A 87 1.12 3.92 -4.91
CA VAL A 87 0.69 2.51 -4.95
C VAL A 87 -0.79 2.33 -5.29
N LYS A 88 -1.61 3.36 -5.12
CA LYS A 88 -3.06 3.29 -5.34
C LYS A 88 -3.45 3.16 -6.82
N ASP A 89 -2.54 3.47 -7.73
CA ASP A 89 -2.76 3.25 -9.17
C ASP A 89 -3.02 1.77 -9.48
N ARG A 90 -2.32 0.87 -8.81
CA ARG A 90 -2.54 -0.58 -8.96
C ARG A 90 -3.93 -0.98 -8.51
N ALA A 91 -4.34 -0.55 -7.31
CA ALA A 91 -5.67 -0.81 -6.79
C ALA A 91 -6.76 -0.24 -7.71
N ALA A 92 -6.60 1.03 -8.15
CA ALA A 92 -7.54 1.69 -9.05
C ALA A 92 -7.72 0.91 -10.36
N LEU A 93 -6.60 0.49 -10.99
CA LEU A 93 -6.65 -0.27 -12.23
C LEU A 93 -7.38 -1.61 -12.04
N TYR A 94 -7.00 -2.38 -11.03
CA TYR A 94 -7.54 -3.72 -10.84
C TYR A 94 -9.00 -3.73 -10.40
N ILE A 95 -9.44 -2.76 -9.60
CA ILE A 95 -10.85 -2.60 -9.23
C ILE A 95 -11.70 -2.28 -10.47
N VAL A 96 -11.22 -1.41 -11.36
CA VAL A 96 -11.93 -1.09 -12.60
C VAL A 96 -11.97 -2.30 -13.54
N LEU A 97 -10.85 -3.01 -13.72
CA LEU A 97 -10.79 -4.23 -14.53
C LEU A 97 -11.68 -5.35 -13.99
N ASP A 98 -11.77 -5.47 -12.68
CA ASP A 98 -12.67 -6.44 -12.03
C ASP A 98 -14.14 -6.09 -12.27
N ALA A 99 -14.51 -4.81 -12.16
CA ALA A 99 -15.85 -4.34 -12.46
C ALA A 99 -16.25 -4.61 -13.93
N GLU A 100 -15.33 -4.39 -14.86
CA GLU A 100 -15.53 -4.71 -16.29
C GLU A 100 -15.71 -6.23 -16.49
N LYS A 101 -14.80 -7.03 -15.92
CA LYS A 101 -14.82 -8.50 -16.04
C LYS A 101 -16.12 -9.10 -15.50
N LYS A 102 -16.65 -8.51 -14.42
CA LYS A 102 -17.93 -8.93 -13.81
C LYS A 102 -19.16 -8.35 -14.52
N GLY A 103 -18.98 -7.48 -15.51
CA GLY A 103 -20.08 -6.82 -16.21
C GLY A 103 -20.85 -5.80 -15.36
N LEU A 104 -20.24 -5.34 -14.26
CA LEU A 104 -20.84 -4.35 -13.36
C LEU A 104 -20.87 -2.94 -13.95
N ILE A 105 -20.04 -2.68 -14.94
CA ILE A 105 -19.97 -1.40 -15.65
C ILE A 105 -19.82 -1.63 -17.16
N LYS A 106 -20.49 -0.81 -17.94
CA LYS A 106 -20.41 -0.79 -19.41
C LYS A 106 -19.62 0.43 -19.88
N PRO A 107 -19.07 0.43 -21.10
CA PRO A 107 -18.37 1.59 -21.65
C PRO A 107 -19.16 2.90 -21.47
N GLY A 108 -18.47 3.96 -21.08
CA GLY A 108 -19.08 5.28 -20.81
C GLY A 108 -19.77 5.39 -19.44
N GLY A 109 -19.75 4.34 -18.62
CA GLY A 109 -20.33 4.35 -17.28
C GLY A 109 -19.55 5.22 -16.29
N THR A 110 -19.98 5.21 -15.02
CA THR A 110 -19.45 6.06 -13.97
C THR A 110 -18.81 5.22 -12.86
N ILE A 111 -17.57 5.50 -12.57
CA ILE A 111 -16.85 4.98 -11.40
C ILE A 111 -17.01 5.98 -10.26
N VAL A 112 -17.48 5.51 -9.11
CA VAL A 112 -17.71 6.33 -7.92
C VAL A 112 -16.89 5.80 -6.75
N GLU A 113 -16.16 6.67 -6.04
CA GLU A 113 -15.38 6.28 -4.86
C GLU A 113 -15.43 7.36 -3.76
N GLY A 114 -15.40 6.87 -2.51
CA GLY A 114 -15.16 7.69 -1.33
C GLY A 114 -13.68 7.61 -0.95
N THR A 115 -12.92 8.70 -1.11
CA THR A 115 -11.50 8.69 -0.78
C THR A 115 -10.96 10.06 -0.41
N ALA A 116 -10.01 10.08 0.51
CA ALA A 116 -9.31 11.31 0.91
C ALA A 116 -8.13 11.71 -0.01
N GLY A 117 -7.76 10.90 -1.03
CA GLY A 117 -6.58 11.26 -1.82
C GLY A 117 -6.18 10.30 -2.95
N ASN A 118 -5.10 9.57 -2.74
CA ASN A 118 -4.37 8.86 -3.80
C ASN A 118 -5.22 7.87 -4.62
N THR A 119 -6.19 7.19 -4.02
CA THR A 119 -7.07 6.29 -4.77
C THR A 119 -7.93 7.07 -5.78
N GLY A 120 -8.39 8.27 -5.40
CA GLY A 120 -9.10 9.16 -6.32
C GLY A 120 -8.24 9.58 -7.51
N ILE A 121 -6.96 9.87 -7.28
CA ILE A 121 -6.00 10.20 -8.34
C ILE A 121 -5.83 9.02 -9.29
N GLY A 122 -5.55 7.83 -8.75
CA GLY A 122 -5.43 6.60 -9.55
C GLY A 122 -6.70 6.30 -10.36
N LEU A 123 -7.89 6.41 -9.74
CA LEU A 123 -9.17 6.23 -10.43
C LEU A 123 -9.41 7.26 -11.52
N ALA A 124 -9.10 8.54 -11.26
CA ALA A 124 -9.25 9.58 -12.29
C ALA A 124 -8.39 9.30 -13.53
N HIS A 125 -7.14 8.86 -13.32
CA HIS A 125 -6.25 8.44 -14.41
C HIS A 125 -6.79 7.24 -15.17
N VAL A 126 -7.18 6.18 -14.47
CA VAL A 126 -7.69 4.94 -15.07
C VAL A 126 -9.00 5.19 -15.81
N CYS A 127 -9.94 5.93 -15.20
CA CYS A 127 -11.21 6.29 -15.83
C CYS A 127 -10.98 7.07 -17.12
N ARG A 128 -10.09 8.06 -17.11
CA ARG A 128 -9.75 8.84 -18.30
C ARG A 128 -9.18 7.96 -19.41
N ALA A 129 -8.27 7.05 -19.07
CA ALA A 129 -7.65 6.15 -20.04
C ALA A 129 -8.62 5.12 -20.61
N ARG A 130 -9.67 4.75 -19.87
CA ARG A 130 -10.64 3.71 -20.26
C ARG A 130 -12.00 4.25 -20.70
N GLY A 131 -12.20 5.57 -20.73
CA GLY A 131 -13.42 6.21 -21.21
C GLY A 131 -14.59 6.15 -20.21
N TYR A 132 -14.29 6.12 -18.90
CA TYR A 132 -15.29 6.21 -17.83
C TYR A 132 -15.36 7.61 -17.25
N LYS A 133 -16.53 7.96 -16.70
CA LYS A 133 -16.68 9.11 -15.81
C LYS A 133 -16.15 8.74 -14.43
N CYS A 134 -15.61 9.72 -13.72
CA CYS A 134 -15.07 9.53 -12.37
C CYS A 134 -15.73 10.50 -11.40
N VAL A 135 -16.31 9.99 -10.32
CA VAL A 135 -16.96 10.76 -9.26
C VAL A 135 -16.28 10.44 -7.93
N ILE A 136 -15.78 11.47 -7.24
CA ILE A 136 -15.06 11.32 -5.98
C ILE A 136 -15.75 12.09 -4.87
N TYR A 137 -16.13 11.39 -3.82
CA TYR A 137 -16.53 11.95 -2.53
C TYR A 137 -15.34 12.01 -1.60
N MET A 138 -15.10 13.14 -0.94
CA MET A 138 -13.97 13.31 -0.04
C MET A 138 -14.27 14.24 1.12
N PRO A 139 -13.56 14.10 2.26
CA PRO A 139 -13.69 15.06 3.35
C PRO A 139 -13.32 16.49 2.90
N ASN A 140 -14.12 17.49 3.28
CA ASN A 140 -13.85 18.89 2.97
C ASN A 140 -12.65 19.47 3.72
N THR A 141 -12.04 18.70 4.62
CA THR A 141 -10.79 19.01 5.30
C THR A 141 -9.55 18.78 4.42
N GLN A 142 -9.74 18.15 3.26
CA GLN A 142 -8.64 17.95 2.30
C GLN A 142 -8.22 19.25 1.64
N SER A 143 -6.91 19.33 1.29
CA SER A 143 -6.36 20.54 0.70
C SER A 143 -7.01 20.89 -0.64
N ALA A 144 -7.18 22.18 -0.90
CA ALA A 144 -7.68 22.68 -2.19
C ALA A 144 -6.82 22.19 -3.38
N LYS A 145 -5.52 21.98 -3.17
CA LYS A 145 -4.61 21.44 -4.19
C LYS A 145 -5.04 20.03 -4.64
N LYS A 146 -5.38 19.14 -3.70
CA LYS A 146 -5.87 17.78 -4.02
C LYS A 146 -7.20 17.81 -4.77
N ILE A 147 -8.14 18.64 -4.31
CA ILE A 147 -9.46 18.81 -4.96
C ILE A 147 -9.27 19.30 -6.40
N ASN A 148 -8.45 20.32 -6.60
CA ASN A 148 -8.20 20.89 -7.91
C ASN A 148 -7.47 19.91 -8.84
N LEU A 149 -6.51 19.15 -8.32
CA LEU A 149 -5.83 18.10 -9.09
C LEU A 149 -6.83 17.06 -9.62
N LEU A 150 -7.72 16.55 -8.79
CA LEU A 150 -8.74 15.60 -9.21
C LEU A 150 -9.66 16.17 -10.30
N ARG A 151 -10.08 17.44 -10.16
CA ARG A 151 -10.89 18.13 -11.17
C ARG A 151 -10.13 18.32 -12.49
N MET A 152 -8.85 18.67 -12.43
CA MET A 152 -7.99 18.78 -13.62
C MET A 152 -7.83 17.43 -14.34
N LEU A 153 -7.79 16.33 -13.58
CA LEU A 153 -7.78 14.96 -14.14
C LEU A 153 -9.15 14.53 -14.71
N GLY A 154 -10.18 15.37 -14.58
CA GLY A 154 -11.51 15.14 -15.14
C GLY A 154 -12.48 14.44 -14.20
N ALA A 155 -12.17 14.34 -12.91
CA ALA A 155 -13.11 13.82 -11.93
C ALA A 155 -14.10 14.90 -11.47
N GLU A 156 -15.34 14.51 -11.26
CA GLU A 156 -16.34 15.27 -10.51
C GLU A 156 -16.09 15.05 -9.02
N VAL A 157 -15.90 16.14 -8.25
CA VAL A 157 -15.45 16.05 -6.85
C VAL A 157 -16.46 16.71 -5.93
N TYR A 158 -16.93 15.94 -4.94
CA TYR A 158 -17.86 16.33 -3.89
C TYR A 158 -17.16 16.39 -2.53
N PRO A 159 -16.65 17.56 -2.10
CA PRO A 159 -16.19 17.74 -0.74
C PRO A 159 -17.38 17.75 0.23
N VAL A 160 -17.35 16.85 1.22
CA VAL A 160 -18.41 16.70 2.22
C VAL A 160 -17.86 16.79 3.63
N PRO A 161 -18.65 17.08 4.66
CA PRO A 161 -18.18 17.13 6.04
C PRO A 161 -17.42 15.88 6.45
N ALA A 162 -16.31 16.06 7.16
CA ALA A 162 -15.52 14.96 7.74
C ALA A 162 -16.26 14.40 8.96
N VAL A 163 -16.85 13.23 8.85
CA VAL A 163 -17.52 12.52 9.93
C VAL A 163 -16.99 11.09 10.07
N PRO A 164 -17.14 10.45 11.25
CA PRO A 164 -16.71 9.06 11.46
C PRO A 164 -17.35 8.09 10.46
N PHE A 165 -16.70 6.96 10.20
CA PHE A 165 -17.21 5.94 9.26
C PHE A 165 -18.59 5.39 9.67
N ALA A 166 -18.89 5.32 10.97
CA ALA A 166 -20.19 4.88 11.46
C ALA A 166 -21.35 5.84 11.12
N ASP A 167 -21.05 7.10 10.79
CA ASP A 167 -22.06 8.08 10.41
C ASP A 167 -22.52 7.84 8.96
N PRO A 168 -23.84 7.75 8.70
CA PRO A 168 -24.37 7.61 7.33
C PRO A 168 -23.99 8.74 6.39
N GLN A 169 -23.56 9.90 6.87
CA GLN A 169 -23.08 11.03 6.08
C GLN A 169 -21.58 10.92 5.75
N ASN A 170 -20.91 9.85 6.18
CA ASN A 170 -19.52 9.63 5.78
C ASN A 170 -19.39 9.57 4.26
N TYR A 171 -18.32 10.14 3.74
CA TYR A 171 -18.06 10.25 2.29
C TYR A 171 -18.10 8.89 1.56
N ASN A 172 -17.70 7.79 2.22
CA ASN A 172 -17.80 6.44 1.63
C ASN A 172 -19.27 6.04 1.40
N HIS A 173 -20.13 6.26 2.39
CA HIS A 173 -21.56 5.92 2.29
C HIS A 173 -22.29 6.82 1.29
N GLN A 174 -21.88 8.09 1.18
CA GLN A 174 -22.42 9.00 0.18
C GLN A 174 -22.02 8.55 -1.24
N ALA A 175 -20.76 8.12 -1.44
CA ALA A 175 -20.30 7.57 -2.71
C ALA A 175 -21.10 6.31 -3.11
N ALA A 176 -21.32 5.39 -2.19
CA ALA A 176 -22.13 4.20 -2.43
C ALA A 176 -23.54 4.55 -2.90
N ARG A 177 -24.24 5.42 -2.13
CA ARG A 177 -25.60 5.89 -2.50
C ARG A 177 -25.67 6.67 -3.82
N HIS A 178 -24.56 7.34 -4.20
CA HIS A 178 -24.51 8.02 -5.50
C HIS A 178 -24.47 6.98 -6.62
N ALA A 179 -23.63 5.97 -6.51
CA ALA A 179 -23.52 4.90 -7.50
C ALA A 179 -24.85 4.15 -7.68
N GLU A 180 -25.56 3.87 -6.59
CA GLU A 180 -26.86 3.18 -6.59
C GLU A 180 -27.97 3.94 -7.36
N LYS A 181 -27.84 5.26 -7.50
CA LYS A 181 -28.83 6.11 -8.21
C LYS A 181 -28.60 6.21 -9.71
N LEU A 182 -27.54 5.62 -10.23
CA LEU A 182 -27.14 5.70 -11.63
C LEU A 182 -27.28 4.32 -12.31
N ASP A 183 -27.82 4.28 -13.52
CA ASP A 183 -28.08 3.02 -14.24
C ASP A 183 -26.79 2.28 -14.66
N ASN A 184 -25.68 2.98 -14.88
CA ASN A 184 -24.41 2.41 -15.32
C ASN A 184 -23.28 2.98 -14.49
N ALA A 185 -23.26 2.63 -13.21
CA ALA A 185 -22.25 3.08 -12.28
C ALA A 185 -21.85 1.97 -11.31
N VAL A 186 -20.64 2.08 -10.77
CA VAL A 186 -20.14 1.19 -9.74
C VAL A 186 -19.43 1.99 -8.65
N TRP A 187 -19.77 1.71 -7.40
CA TRP A 187 -18.98 2.10 -6.24
C TRP A 187 -17.81 1.13 -6.08
N THR A 188 -16.59 1.65 -6.15
CA THR A 188 -15.38 0.82 -6.17
C THR A 188 -15.03 0.21 -4.83
N ASN A 189 -15.46 0.82 -3.70
CA ASN A 189 -15.30 0.28 -2.33
C ASN A 189 -13.88 -0.24 -2.05
N GLN A 190 -12.88 0.62 -2.17
CA GLN A 190 -11.45 0.27 -2.09
C GLN A 190 -11.04 -0.55 -0.86
N PHE A 191 -11.78 -0.41 0.25
CA PHE A 191 -11.45 -1.09 1.52
C PHE A 191 -11.89 -2.56 1.55
N ASP A 192 -13.01 -2.87 0.89
CA ASP A 192 -13.63 -4.20 0.99
C ASP A 192 -13.73 -4.91 -0.37
N ASN A 193 -13.41 -4.23 -1.48
CA ASN A 193 -13.26 -4.86 -2.78
C ASN A 193 -11.90 -5.54 -2.89
N VAL A 194 -11.91 -6.87 -2.86
CA VAL A 194 -10.71 -7.71 -2.87
C VAL A 194 -9.90 -7.64 -4.17
N ALA A 195 -10.41 -7.03 -5.24
CA ALA A 195 -9.63 -6.75 -6.44
C ALA A 195 -8.43 -5.83 -6.15
N ASN A 196 -8.51 -4.98 -5.11
CA ASN A 196 -7.38 -4.23 -4.59
C ASN A 196 -6.24 -5.16 -4.11
N ARG A 197 -6.56 -6.14 -3.28
CA ARG A 197 -5.62 -7.17 -2.82
C ARG A 197 -5.07 -7.99 -3.99
N GLU A 198 -5.93 -8.40 -4.92
CA GLU A 198 -5.58 -9.17 -6.11
C GLU A 198 -4.54 -8.46 -6.98
N ALA A 199 -4.61 -7.13 -7.11
CA ALA A 199 -3.61 -6.33 -7.80
C ALA A 199 -2.19 -6.61 -7.30
N HIS A 200 -2.03 -6.73 -5.99
CA HIS A 200 -0.72 -6.93 -5.36
C HIS A 200 -0.25 -8.39 -5.39
N ILE A 201 -1.17 -9.36 -5.36
CA ILE A 201 -0.86 -10.77 -5.60
C ILE A 201 -0.32 -10.95 -7.03
N LEU A 202 -0.94 -10.27 -8.01
CA LEU A 202 -0.62 -10.45 -9.43
C LEU A 202 0.53 -9.59 -9.93
N THR A 203 0.90 -8.52 -9.21
CA THR A 203 1.92 -7.57 -9.68
C THR A 203 3.00 -7.29 -8.64
N THR A 204 2.70 -6.64 -7.53
CA THR A 204 3.71 -6.16 -6.58
C THR A 204 4.53 -7.30 -5.98
N GLY A 205 3.89 -8.36 -5.52
CA GLY A 205 4.57 -9.55 -5.00
C GLY A 205 5.51 -10.20 -6.02
N PRO A 206 5.03 -10.55 -7.24
CA PRO A 206 5.87 -11.07 -8.32
C PRO A 206 7.02 -10.16 -8.71
N GLU A 207 6.79 -8.83 -8.76
CA GLU A 207 7.84 -7.86 -9.08
C GLU A 207 8.94 -7.87 -8.01
N ILE A 208 8.59 -7.76 -6.72
CA ILE A 208 9.56 -7.79 -5.63
C ILE A 208 10.35 -9.11 -5.67
N TRP A 209 9.66 -10.25 -5.75
CA TRP A 209 10.29 -11.56 -5.82
C TRP A 209 11.29 -11.69 -6.96
N THR A 210 10.93 -11.18 -8.15
CA THR A 210 11.78 -11.22 -9.31
C THR A 210 12.99 -10.27 -9.18
N GLN A 211 12.76 -9.08 -8.63
CA GLN A 211 13.79 -8.06 -8.46
C GLN A 211 14.83 -8.41 -7.38
N THR A 212 14.48 -9.28 -6.43
CA THR A 212 15.38 -9.74 -5.35
C THR A 212 16.01 -11.11 -5.61
N ARG A 213 15.83 -11.69 -6.78
CA ARG A 213 16.31 -13.06 -7.12
C ARG A 213 17.77 -13.32 -6.81
N GLN A 214 18.65 -12.33 -6.99
CA GLN A 214 20.09 -12.50 -6.84
C GLN A 214 20.57 -12.31 -5.40
N THR A 215 19.85 -11.50 -4.62
CA THR A 215 20.22 -11.15 -3.25
C THR A 215 19.46 -11.97 -2.21
N GLY A 216 18.36 -12.61 -2.62
CA GLY A 216 17.39 -13.21 -1.71
C GLY A 216 16.43 -12.17 -1.13
N LEU A 217 15.45 -12.64 -0.38
CA LEU A 217 14.50 -11.79 0.33
C LEU A 217 14.19 -12.44 1.68
N ASP A 218 14.62 -11.81 2.76
CA ASP A 218 14.37 -12.30 4.12
C ASP A 218 13.09 -11.73 4.71
N GLY A 219 12.76 -10.47 4.38
CA GLY A 219 11.62 -9.78 4.95
C GLY A 219 10.96 -8.78 4.03
N PHE A 220 9.67 -8.56 4.25
CA PHE A 220 8.84 -7.52 3.64
C PHE A 220 8.11 -6.77 4.75
N ILE A 221 8.22 -5.45 4.75
CA ILE A 221 7.50 -4.58 5.67
C ILE A 221 6.62 -3.62 4.90
N CYS A 222 5.40 -3.38 5.37
CA CYS A 222 4.48 -2.47 4.71
C CYS A 222 3.44 -1.93 5.69
N ALA A 223 3.21 -0.62 5.64
CA ALA A 223 2.07 -0.01 6.29
C ALA A 223 0.77 -0.35 5.58
N THR A 224 -0.36 -0.18 6.27
CA THR A 224 -1.65 -0.49 5.68
C THR A 224 -2.70 0.58 5.93
N GLY A 225 -3.40 0.97 4.85
CA GLY A 225 -4.65 1.70 4.86
C GLY A 225 -5.79 0.76 4.49
N THR A 226 -5.93 0.43 3.21
CA THR A 226 -6.94 -0.52 2.74
C THR A 226 -6.60 -1.98 3.01
N GLY A 227 -5.35 -2.28 3.30
CA GLY A 227 -4.84 -3.64 3.51
C GLY A 227 -4.40 -4.37 2.25
N GLY A 228 -4.78 -3.90 1.08
CA GLY A 228 -4.53 -4.62 -0.17
C GLY A 228 -3.06 -4.88 -0.46
N THR A 229 -2.20 -3.86 -0.30
CA THR A 229 -0.75 -3.99 -0.56
C THR A 229 -0.10 -4.98 0.38
N LEU A 230 -0.28 -4.80 1.70
CA LEU A 230 0.30 -5.68 2.70
C LEU A 230 -0.19 -7.12 2.48
N ALA A 231 -1.50 -7.34 2.42
CA ALA A 231 -2.09 -8.67 2.28
C ALA A 231 -1.70 -9.37 0.97
N GLY A 232 -1.88 -8.69 -0.16
CA GLY A 232 -1.61 -9.29 -1.47
C GLY A 232 -0.14 -9.61 -1.70
N THR A 233 0.76 -8.71 -1.29
CA THR A 233 2.21 -8.94 -1.39
C THR A 233 2.65 -10.06 -0.45
N THR A 234 2.20 -10.03 0.82
CA THR A 234 2.48 -11.10 1.80
C THR A 234 2.03 -12.46 1.28
N ARG A 235 0.79 -12.57 0.78
CA ARG A 235 0.26 -13.83 0.21
C ARG A 235 1.20 -14.37 -0.84
N TYR A 236 1.59 -13.55 -1.82
CA TYR A 236 2.48 -13.99 -2.88
C TYR A 236 3.87 -14.39 -2.35
N LEU A 237 4.48 -13.58 -1.49
CA LEU A 237 5.83 -13.84 -0.98
C LEU A 237 5.88 -15.09 -0.09
N LYS A 238 4.87 -15.30 0.75
CA LYS A 238 4.75 -16.54 1.55
C LYS A 238 4.60 -17.78 0.66
N ASP A 239 3.73 -17.71 -0.37
CA ASP A 239 3.54 -18.83 -1.30
C ASP A 239 4.82 -19.10 -2.12
N ALA A 240 5.50 -18.07 -2.61
CA ALA A 240 6.71 -18.19 -3.44
C ALA A 240 7.94 -18.68 -2.65
N SER A 241 8.05 -18.30 -1.38
CA SER A 241 9.17 -18.68 -0.51
C SER A 241 8.93 -19.95 0.32
N GLY A 242 7.75 -20.57 0.21
CA GLY A 242 7.37 -21.65 1.10
C GLY A 242 7.25 -21.22 2.57
N GLY A 243 6.83 -19.97 2.80
CA GLY A 243 6.65 -19.38 4.13
C GLY A 243 7.89 -18.76 4.76
N GLN A 244 9.02 -18.74 4.08
CA GLN A 244 10.31 -18.30 4.66
C GLN A 244 10.42 -16.78 4.80
N VAL A 245 9.89 -16.00 3.85
CA VAL A 245 9.93 -14.54 3.92
C VAL A 245 9.10 -14.05 5.10
N GLN A 246 9.71 -13.28 5.99
CA GLN A 246 9.01 -12.63 7.09
C GLN A 246 8.23 -11.42 6.58
N CYS A 247 6.96 -11.30 6.97
CA CYS A 247 6.08 -10.21 6.51
C CYS A 247 5.53 -9.45 7.70
N TRP A 248 5.83 -8.16 7.78
CA TRP A 248 5.54 -7.34 8.95
C TRP A 248 4.67 -6.15 8.59
N LEU A 249 3.83 -5.76 9.53
CA LEU A 249 3.04 -4.53 9.47
C LEU A 249 3.83 -3.39 10.12
N ALA A 250 4.01 -2.28 9.42
CA ALA A 250 4.39 -0.99 10.01
C ALA A 250 3.11 -0.16 10.25
N ASP A 251 2.84 0.24 11.49
CA ASP A 251 1.55 0.81 11.86
C ASP A 251 1.72 2.16 12.58
N PRO A 252 1.02 3.23 12.14
CA PRO A 252 1.11 4.56 12.74
C PRO A 252 0.25 4.69 14.00
N PRO A 253 0.45 5.75 14.81
CA PRO A 253 -0.45 6.12 15.88
C PRO A 253 -1.91 6.29 15.41
N GLY A 254 -2.86 5.90 16.24
CA GLY A 254 -4.29 5.95 15.93
C GLY A 254 -4.85 4.74 15.19
N SER A 255 -4.02 3.82 14.75
CA SER A 255 -4.44 2.53 14.21
C SER A 255 -4.74 1.51 15.31
N VAL A 256 -5.54 0.48 14.99
CA VAL A 256 -5.82 -0.66 15.87
C VAL A 256 -5.06 -1.92 15.47
N LEU A 257 -4.40 -1.90 14.32
CA LEU A 257 -3.89 -3.13 13.70
C LEU A 257 -2.61 -3.63 14.38
N HIS A 258 -1.75 -2.72 14.85
CA HIS A 258 -0.59 -3.11 15.65
C HIS A 258 -1.02 -3.93 16.89
N THR A 259 -1.93 -3.38 17.71
CA THR A 259 -2.45 -4.09 18.89
C THR A 259 -3.10 -5.42 18.51
N TYR A 260 -3.83 -5.45 17.39
CA TYR A 260 -4.47 -6.68 16.90
C TYR A 260 -3.45 -7.77 16.56
N VAL A 261 -2.35 -7.43 15.87
CA VAL A 261 -1.28 -8.38 15.55
C VAL A 261 -0.54 -8.81 16.82
N GLN A 262 -0.13 -7.87 17.67
CA GLN A 262 0.63 -8.15 18.91
C GLN A 262 -0.13 -9.02 19.92
N THR A 263 -1.44 -8.87 19.98
CA THR A 263 -2.30 -9.68 20.88
C THR A 263 -2.79 -10.97 20.24
N LYS A 264 -2.15 -11.44 19.17
CA LYS A 264 -2.55 -12.66 18.45
C LYS A 264 -4.01 -12.64 17.99
N ARG A 265 -4.49 -11.47 17.52
CA ARG A 265 -5.84 -11.19 16.99
C ARG A 265 -6.95 -11.12 18.04
N GLU A 266 -6.60 -10.90 19.30
CA GLU A 266 -7.59 -10.85 20.38
C GLU A 266 -8.19 -9.44 20.58
N ARG A 267 -7.38 -8.36 20.41
CA ARG A 267 -7.80 -6.99 20.74
C ARG A 267 -7.52 -6.01 19.62
N MET A 268 -8.48 -5.15 19.34
CA MET A 268 -8.38 -4.01 18.42
C MET A 268 -8.44 -2.70 19.21
N GLU A 269 -7.33 -2.28 19.76
CA GLU A 269 -7.21 -1.06 20.54
C GLU A 269 -6.33 -0.04 19.81
N ARG A 270 -6.75 1.24 19.82
CA ARG A 270 -5.97 2.30 19.18
C ARG A 270 -4.68 2.58 19.94
N THR A 271 -3.60 2.73 19.20
CA THR A 271 -2.31 3.23 19.71
C THR A 271 -2.24 4.73 19.47
N GLY A 272 -2.35 5.55 20.51
CA GLY A 272 -2.32 7.01 20.39
C GLY A 272 -3.58 7.65 19.77
N ASN A 273 -3.51 8.96 19.52
CA ASN A 273 -4.67 9.78 19.14
C ASN A 273 -4.81 10.03 17.63
N GLY A 274 -3.88 9.58 16.82
CA GLY A 274 -3.82 9.79 15.38
C GLY A 274 -2.40 10.08 14.91
N SER A 275 -2.20 10.13 13.61
CA SER A 275 -0.90 10.34 12.96
C SER A 275 -0.99 11.44 11.92
N ILE A 276 0.15 12.07 11.62
CA ILE A 276 0.31 12.98 10.49
C ILE A 276 0.29 12.25 9.14
N THR A 277 0.46 10.93 9.15
CA THR A 277 0.49 10.12 7.94
C THR A 277 -0.90 9.97 7.34
N GLU A 278 -1.05 10.31 6.07
CA GLU A 278 -2.32 10.18 5.37
C GLU A 278 -2.42 8.84 4.64
N GLY A 279 -3.62 8.24 4.66
CA GLY A 279 -3.95 7.04 3.87
C GLY A 279 -3.43 5.73 4.42
N ILE A 280 -2.84 5.72 5.61
CA ILE A 280 -2.42 4.53 6.37
C ILE A 280 -2.95 4.61 7.80
N GLY A 281 -2.90 3.47 8.51
CA GLY A 281 -3.55 3.32 9.81
C GLY A 281 -5.05 3.02 9.67
N GLN A 282 -5.55 2.06 10.42
CA GLN A 282 -6.94 1.63 10.34
C GLN A 282 -7.60 1.48 11.70
N GLY A 283 -8.90 1.74 11.75
CA GLY A 283 -9.77 1.51 12.92
C GLY A 283 -10.52 0.19 12.86
N ARG A 284 -10.29 -0.64 11.83
CA ARG A 284 -10.97 -1.94 11.64
C ARG A 284 -10.15 -2.88 10.76
N LEU A 285 -10.45 -4.15 10.80
CA LEU A 285 -9.98 -5.11 9.82
C LEU A 285 -10.80 -4.98 8.53
N THR A 286 -10.13 -4.73 7.40
CA THR A 286 -10.77 -4.60 6.09
C THR A 286 -10.90 -5.95 5.40
N SER A 287 -11.83 -6.10 4.45
CA SER A 287 -11.95 -7.33 3.67
C SER A 287 -10.74 -7.61 2.78
N ASN A 288 -9.95 -6.61 2.46
CA ASN A 288 -8.67 -6.80 1.76
C ASN A 288 -7.60 -7.44 2.66
N LEU A 289 -7.57 -7.10 3.96
CA LEU A 289 -6.54 -7.61 4.89
C LEU A 289 -6.94 -8.92 5.54
N GLN A 290 -8.21 -9.09 5.84
CA GLN A 290 -8.74 -10.23 6.60
C GLN A 290 -8.29 -11.61 6.10
N PRO A 291 -8.26 -11.91 4.78
CA PRO A 291 -7.90 -13.24 4.30
C PRO A 291 -6.45 -13.66 4.58
N ASP A 292 -5.57 -12.68 4.83
CA ASP A 292 -4.13 -12.89 4.95
C ASP A 292 -3.54 -12.36 6.27
N ILE A 293 -4.37 -11.93 7.19
CA ILE A 293 -3.90 -11.36 8.47
C ILE A 293 -3.04 -12.38 9.25
N ASP A 294 -3.37 -13.67 9.15
CA ASP A 294 -2.62 -14.73 9.83
C ASP A 294 -1.25 -15.03 9.20
N LEU A 295 -0.98 -14.49 8.02
CA LEU A 295 0.31 -14.56 7.36
C LEU A 295 1.26 -13.41 7.77
N ILE A 296 0.74 -12.43 8.50
CA ILE A 296 1.56 -11.34 9.05
C ILE A 296 2.26 -11.86 10.31
N ASP A 297 3.58 -11.92 10.25
CA ASP A 297 4.40 -12.52 11.30
C ASP A 297 4.49 -11.62 12.54
N ASP A 298 4.61 -10.29 12.33
CA ASP A 298 4.75 -9.33 13.42
C ASP A 298 4.31 -7.92 12.99
N SER A 299 4.33 -6.96 13.93
CA SER A 299 4.04 -5.56 13.67
C SER A 299 4.91 -4.61 14.48
N LEU A 300 5.23 -3.47 13.88
CA LEU A 300 5.97 -2.37 14.50
C LEU A 300 5.05 -1.15 14.59
N HIS A 301 5.01 -0.53 15.77
CA HIS A 301 4.40 0.78 15.95
C HIS A 301 5.45 1.85 15.67
N ILE A 302 5.17 2.74 14.73
CA ILE A 302 6.11 3.77 14.26
C ILE A 302 5.54 5.14 14.58
N GLU A 303 6.19 5.87 15.47
CA GLU A 303 5.79 7.22 15.85
C GLU A 303 6.01 8.23 14.74
N ASP A 304 5.25 9.33 14.76
CA ASP A 304 5.31 10.38 13.75
C ASP A 304 6.68 11.05 13.68
N GLU A 305 7.36 11.21 14.81
CA GLU A 305 8.71 11.79 14.89
C GLU A 305 9.73 10.95 14.12
N ALA A 306 9.65 9.61 14.22
CA ALA A 306 10.52 8.72 13.47
C ALA A 306 10.25 8.82 11.95
N SER A 307 8.98 8.89 11.58
CA SER A 307 8.57 9.06 10.18
C SER A 307 9.06 10.39 9.60
N ILE A 308 8.96 11.50 10.36
CA ILE A 308 9.45 12.83 9.94
C ILE A 308 10.97 12.80 9.79
N ALA A 309 11.70 12.28 10.78
CA ALA A 309 13.15 12.18 10.73
C ALA A 309 13.61 11.39 9.49
N MET A 310 12.92 10.31 9.16
CA MET A 310 13.24 9.48 8.00
C MET A 310 12.95 10.20 6.67
N VAL A 311 11.92 11.07 6.56
CA VAL A 311 11.69 11.89 5.36
C VAL A 311 12.92 12.75 5.05
N PHE A 312 13.45 13.48 6.06
CA PHE A 312 14.63 14.32 5.86
C PHE A 312 15.87 13.47 5.57
N ARG A 313 16.04 12.38 6.27
CA ARG A 313 17.17 11.47 6.06
C ARG A 313 17.19 10.91 4.63
N MET A 314 16.06 10.48 4.09
CA MET A 314 15.97 9.98 2.72
C MET A 314 16.29 11.08 1.70
N LEU A 315 15.87 12.32 1.97
CA LEU A 315 16.20 13.45 1.10
C LEU A 315 17.72 13.76 1.14
N ASP A 316 18.29 13.84 2.32
CA ASP A 316 19.68 14.28 2.53
C ASP A 316 20.70 13.22 2.11
N GLU A 317 20.44 11.93 2.43
CA GLU A 317 21.42 10.86 2.23
C GLU A 317 21.23 10.09 0.89
N GLU A 318 20.00 10.04 0.38
CA GLU A 318 19.65 9.26 -0.82
C GLU A 318 19.12 10.14 -1.98
N GLY A 319 18.82 11.41 -1.74
CA GLY A 319 18.17 12.28 -2.72
C GLY A 319 16.74 11.89 -3.04
N LEU A 320 16.10 11.10 -2.18
CA LEU A 320 14.74 10.62 -2.33
C LEU A 320 13.75 11.53 -1.62
N TYR A 321 12.98 12.32 -2.39
CA TYR A 321 11.89 13.14 -1.86
C TYR A 321 10.62 12.32 -1.71
N ILE A 322 10.35 11.83 -0.52
CA ILE A 322 9.22 10.94 -0.21
C ILE A 322 8.29 11.54 0.85
N GLY A 323 7.04 11.08 0.90
CA GLY A 323 6.09 11.48 1.94
C GLY A 323 6.27 10.70 3.25
N ALA A 324 5.68 11.21 4.34
CA ALA A 324 5.76 10.60 5.66
C ALA A 324 5.26 9.14 5.69
N SER A 325 4.22 8.81 4.92
CA SER A 325 3.73 7.42 4.81
C SER A 325 4.72 6.47 4.11
N SER A 326 5.59 6.98 3.22
CA SER A 326 6.67 6.18 2.63
C SER A 326 7.85 6.04 3.57
N ALA A 327 8.15 7.09 4.33
CA ALA A 327 9.22 7.08 5.32
C ALA A 327 8.92 6.17 6.52
N LEU A 328 7.65 6.01 6.86
CA LEU A 328 7.19 5.09 7.89
C LEU A 328 7.48 3.63 7.52
N ASN A 329 7.38 3.27 6.22
CA ASN A 329 7.70 1.93 5.73
C ASN A 329 9.20 1.65 5.74
#